data_169e94fe56c99b562cb0f29c91476996
#
_entry.id   169e94fe56c99b562cb0f29c91476996
#
_cell.length_a   1.000
_cell.length_b   1.000
_cell.length_c   1.000
_cell.angle_alpha   90.00
_cell.angle_beta   90.00
_cell.angle_gamma   90.00
#
_symmetry.space_group_name_H-M   'P 1'
#
loop_
_entity.id
_entity.type
_entity.pdbx_description
1 polymer ?
#
loop_
_entity_poly.entity_id
_entity_poly.type
_entity_poly.pdbx_seq_one_letter_code
_entity_poly.pdbx_strand_id
1 'polypeptide(L)'
;MQGLRSSQGLRRPAGVRTIPGVPSSRRNSMTYRDAGVDIDSGNRLVERIKPLAERTRRPGVVTGLGGFGGLFELPVDRYRRPVLVSGTDGVGTKLRLAIDAGLHTGVGIDLVAMCANDVIVQGAEPLYFLDYYATGKLDEEVAYDVVSGIARGCELAGMALIGGETAEMPGMYAANDYDLAGFCVGVVEYDAIIDGSGVRPGDIVLGLASSGPHSNGYSLIRRILADSGTALDLPMDDGTLLEALLEPTRIYVPSILAVLQSVPVKAIAHITGGGLSENIPRVLPAGTRARLDNSAWPRPEVLRWLQENSGVDDAEFRRTFNCGIGMVLCIDEQDVSAAGDILRQQGEKFWPIGVIEKSDSDSPHVIYA
;
A
#
# COMPACT_ATOMS: atom_id res chain seq x y z
N MET A 1 17.67 -21.09 -67.67
CA MET A 1 16.69 -20.29 -68.44
C MET A 1 15.95 -19.43 -67.44
N GLN A 2 16.26 -18.17 -67.44
CA GLN A 2 15.39 -17.01 -67.66
C GLN A 2 14.26 -16.91 -66.61
N GLY A 3 14.03 -15.82 -65.89
CA GLY A 3 14.46 -14.43 -66.02
C GLY A 3 13.80 -13.61 -64.91
N LEU A 4 14.53 -12.72 -64.36
CA LEU A 4 14.42 -11.25 -64.39
C LEU A 4 13.11 -10.58 -63.94
N ARG A 5 13.30 -9.64 -62.95
CA ARG A 5 12.70 -8.32 -62.71
C ARG A 5 11.41 -8.35 -61.88
N SER A 6 11.23 -7.47 -60.90
CA SER A 6 11.52 -6.03 -60.88
C SER A 6 11.48 -5.47 -59.45
N SER A 7 12.38 -4.56 -59.17
CA SER A 7 12.40 -3.65 -58.04
C SER A 7 11.17 -2.73 -58.07
N GLN A 8 10.36 -2.70 -57.03
CA GLN A 8 9.45 -1.57 -56.81
C GLN A 8 9.99 -0.71 -55.66
N GLY A 9 10.39 0.50 -56.03
CA GLY A 9 10.89 1.52 -55.15
C GLY A 9 9.80 2.00 -54.17
N LEU A 10 10.16 2.02 -52.93
CA LEU A 10 9.41 2.69 -51.85
C LEU A 10 9.40 4.19 -52.14
N ARG A 11 8.25 4.74 -52.54
CA ARG A 11 8.02 6.18 -52.65
C ARG A 11 8.10 6.81 -51.25
N ARG A 12 9.01 7.76 -51.07
CA ARG A 12 9.04 8.68 -49.94
C ARG A 12 7.76 9.52 -49.91
N PRO A 13 7.09 9.70 -48.77
CA PRO A 13 5.99 10.67 -48.67
C PRO A 13 6.54 12.08 -48.86
N ALA A 14 5.89 12.83 -49.75
CA ALA A 14 6.21 14.24 -50.03
C ALA A 14 5.72 15.13 -48.90
N GLY A 15 6.51 16.12 -48.49
CA GLY A 15 6.01 17.33 -47.83
C GLY A 15 6.37 17.52 -46.35
N VAL A 16 7.66 17.46 -46.02
CA VAL A 16 8.12 18.24 -44.84
C VAL A 16 8.29 19.69 -45.34
N ARG A 17 7.35 20.57 -45.01
CA ARG A 17 7.47 22.02 -45.26
C ARG A 17 8.62 22.53 -44.37
N THR A 18 9.72 22.92 -44.98
CA THR A 18 10.76 23.72 -44.35
C THR A 18 10.21 25.11 -44.03
N ILE A 19 10.21 25.49 -42.77
CA ILE A 19 9.90 26.84 -42.31
C ILE A 19 11.08 27.74 -42.72
N PRO A 20 10.85 28.87 -43.44
CA PRO A 20 11.95 29.76 -43.88
C PRO A 20 12.55 30.49 -42.67
N GLY A 21 13.89 30.44 -42.53
CA GLY A 21 14.74 31.48 -41.98
C GLY A 21 14.44 31.98 -40.56
N VAL A 22 14.79 31.20 -39.55
CA VAL A 22 15.15 31.79 -38.26
C VAL A 22 16.66 32.16 -38.33
N PRO A 23 17.04 33.41 -37.95
CA PRO A 23 18.45 33.82 -37.96
C PRO A 23 19.25 32.90 -37.03
N SER A 24 20.46 32.52 -37.43
CA SER A 24 21.43 31.76 -36.63
C SER A 24 21.99 32.63 -35.50
N SER A 25 21.16 33.03 -34.55
CA SER A 25 21.64 33.42 -33.24
C SER A 25 22.07 32.13 -32.54
N ARG A 26 23.28 32.11 -31.95
CA ARG A 26 23.90 31.03 -31.22
C ARG A 26 22.83 30.21 -30.48
N ARG A 27 22.55 28.98 -30.96
CA ARG A 27 21.79 28.03 -30.18
C ARG A 27 22.65 27.74 -28.96
N ASN A 28 22.32 28.33 -27.82
CA ASN A 28 22.80 27.79 -26.56
C ASN A 28 22.43 26.30 -26.62
N SER A 29 23.40 25.44 -26.39
CA SER A 29 23.15 24.00 -26.37
C SER A 29 22.07 23.76 -25.28
N MET A 30 20.88 23.34 -25.72
CA MET A 30 19.80 22.96 -24.81
C MET A 30 20.31 21.83 -23.92
N THR A 31 20.17 21.99 -22.62
CA THR A 31 20.55 20.97 -21.64
C THR A 31 19.34 20.12 -21.26
N TYR A 32 19.57 18.97 -20.61
CA TYR A 32 18.50 18.14 -20.10
C TYR A 32 17.70 18.84 -18.98
N ARG A 33 18.38 19.70 -18.19
CA ARG A 33 17.75 20.61 -17.24
C ARG A 33 16.78 21.61 -17.90
N ASP A 34 17.13 22.14 -19.08
CA ASP A 34 16.24 23.03 -19.84
C ASP A 34 14.99 22.28 -20.36
N ALA A 35 15.07 20.96 -20.47
CA ALA A 35 13.95 20.07 -20.80
C ALA A 35 13.13 19.63 -19.56
N GLY A 36 13.52 20.07 -18.35
CA GLY A 36 12.77 19.86 -17.10
C GLY A 36 13.26 18.69 -16.23
N VAL A 37 14.45 18.11 -16.53
CA VAL A 37 15.03 17.01 -15.73
C VAL A 37 16.39 17.43 -15.18
N ASP A 38 16.55 17.45 -13.86
CA ASP A 38 17.78 17.83 -13.15
C ASP A 38 18.49 16.63 -12.53
N ILE A 39 19.45 16.04 -13.27
CA ILE A 39 20.24 14.88 -12.82
C ILE A 39 21.00 15.18 -11.50
N ASP A 40 21.50 16.41 -11.33
CA ASP A 40 22.25 16.77 -10.12
C ASP A 40 21.36 16.78 -8.87
N SER A 41 20.11 17.21 -9.02
CA SER A 41 19.09 17.15 -7.95
C SER A 41 18.79 15.71 -7.56
N GLY A 42 18.58 14.82 -8.54
CA GLY A 42 18.40 13.40 -8.28
C GLY A 42 19.60 12.78 -7.53
N ASN A 43 20.82 13.09 -7.94
CA ASN A 43 22.02 12.59 -7.27
C ASN A 43 22.12 13.09 -5.82
N ARG A 44 21.81 14.37 -5.55
CA ARG A 44 21.78 14.91 -4.17
C ARG A 44 20.74 14.22 -3.32
N LEU A 45 19.54 13.98 -3.85
CA LEU A 45 18.52 13.24 -3.14
C LEU A 45 19.00 11.84 -2.78
N VAL A 46 19.60 11.09 -3.72
CA VAL A 46 20.15 9.74 -3.45
C VAL A 46 21.16 9.77 -2.29
N GLU A 47 22.09 10.72 -2.27
CA GLU A 47 23.05 10.83 -1.15
C GLU A 47 22.36 11.12 0.19
N ARG A 48 21.29 11.92 0.20
CA ARG A 48 20.53 12.24 1.41
C ARG A 48 19.72 11.06 1.95
N ILE A 49 19.19 10.19 1.08
CA ILE A 49 18.34 9.06 1.49
C ILE A 49 19.14 7.80 1.85
N LYS A 50 20.42 7.68 1.48
CA LYS A 50 21.29 6.55 1.86
C LYS A 50 21.27 6.25 3.36
N PRO A 51 21.41 7.23 4.27
CA PRO A 51 21.33 6.98 5.71
C PRO A 51 19.96 6.46 6.17
N LEU A 52 18.86 6.84 5.49
CA LEU A 52 17.53 6.36 5.78
C LEU A 52 17.41 4.87 5.47
N ALA A 53 17.86 4.46 4.27
CA ALA A 53 17.88 3.06 3.88
C ALA A 53 18.80 2.20 4.76
N GLU A 54 19.97 2.73 5.16
CA GLU A 54 20.90 2.02 6.04
C GLU A 54 20.29 1.72 7.42
N ARG A 55 19.42 2.57 7.95
CA ARG A 55 18.70 2.31 9.21
C ARG A 55 17.74 1.11 9.12
N THR A 56 17.25 0.81 7.94
CA THR A 56 16.34 -0.34 7.71
C THR A 56 17.10 -1.64 7.50
N ARG A 57 18.45 -1.61 7.51
CA ARG A 57 19.29 -2.76 7.19
C ARG A 57 19.02 -3.94 8.10
N ARG A 58 18.91 -5.12 7.51
CA ARG A 58 18.73 -6.39 8.20
C ARG A 58 19.64 -7.48 7.59
N PRO A 59 19.80 -8.64 8.23
CA PRO A 59 20.46 -9.80 7.63
C PRO A 59 19.85 -10.14 6.27
N GLY A 60 20.70 -10.44 5.30
CA GLY A 60 20.34 -10.69 3.90
C GLY A 60 20.62 -9.50 2.97
N VAL A 61 20.72 -8.26 3.45
CA VAL A 61 21.08 -7.12 2.61
C VAL A 61 22.57 -7.19 2.23
N VAL A 62 22.84 -7.37 0.92
CA VAL A 62 24.21 -7.51 0.38
C VAL A 62 24.81 -6.16 0.00
N THR A 63 24.02 -5.28 -0.62
CA THR A 63 24.47 -3.95 -1.10
C THR A 63 23.62 -2.84 -0.54
N GLY A 64 24.20 -1.62 -0.43
CA GLY A 64 23.46 -0.39 -0.16
C GLY A 64 22.86 0.23 -1.43
N LEU A 65 22.21 1.39 -1.27
CA LEU A 65 21.64 2.18 -2.38
C LEU A 65 22.73 2.71 -3.33
N GLY A 66 22.41 2.80 -4.63
CA GLY A 66 23.26 3.41 -5.67
C GLY A 66 23.77 2.43 -6.72
N GLY A 67 23.42 1.14 -6.65
CA GLY A 67 23.63 0.16 -7.72
C GLY A 67 22.45 0.08 -8.69
N PHE A 68 22.58 -0.71 -9.77
CA PHE A 68 21.48 -0.96 -10.71
C PHE A 68 20.34 -1.80 -10.11
N GLY A 69 20.57 -2.53 -9.03
CA GLY A 69 19.58 -3.35 -8.37
C GLY A 69 19.94 -3.63 -6.93
N GLY A 70 18.94 -3.82 -6.08
CA GLY A 70 19.09 -4.28 -4.72
C GLY A 70 19.41 -5.77 -4.68
N LEU A 71 20.44 -6.16 -3.91
CA LEU A 71 20.80 -7.56 -3.69
C LEU A 71 20.39 -7.98 -2.29
N PHE A 72 19.63 -9.07 -2.22
CA PHE A 72 19.20 -9.65 -0.96
C PHE A 72 19.46 -11.16 -0.95
N GLU A 73 20.17 -11.64 0.04
CA GLU A 73 20.43 -13.06 0.24
C GLU A 73 19.24 -13.72 0.92
N LEU A 74 18.65 -14.71 0.26
CA LEU A 74 17.51 -15.45 0.79
C LEU A 74 17.97 -16.32 1.97
N PRO A 75 17.31 -16.28 3.15
CA PRO A 75 17.69 -17.06 4.33
C PRO A 75 17.27 -18.54 4.20
N VAL A 76 17.87 -19.24 3.24
CA VAL A 76 17.52 -20.63 2.89
C VAL A 76 17.76 -21.65 4.00
N ASP A 77 18.58 -21.32 4.98
CA ASP A 77 18.81 -22.13 6.18
C ASP A 77 17.61 -22.18 7.13
N ARG A 78 16.71 -21.18 7.04
CA ARG A 78 15.47 -21.08 7.84
C ARG A 78 14.28 -21.81 7.20
N TYR A 79 14.36 -22.15 5.92
CA TYR A 79 13.24 -22.69 5.14
C TYR A 79 13.67 -23.96 4.39
N ARG A 80 12.80 -24.97 4.39
CA ARG A 80 13.02 -26.21 3.60
C ARG A 80 12.60 -26.03 2.15
N ARG A 81 11.46 -25.33 1.94
CA ARG A 81 10.87 -25.02 0.64
C ARG A 81 10.40 -23.55 0.63
N PRO A 82 11.33 -22.60 0.54
CA PRO A 82 10.97 -21.19 0.56
C PRO A 82 10.11 -20.81 -0.66
N VAL A 83 9.02 -20.09 -0.42
CA VAL A 83 8.18 -19.48 -1.44
C VAL A 83 8.27 -17.97 -1.28
N LEU A 84 8.58 -17.25 -2.35
CA LEU A 84 8.57 -15.80 -2.36
C LEU A 84 7.14 -15.32 -2.58
N VAL A 85 6.74 -14.34 -1.78
CA VAL A 85 5.47 -13.63 -1.90
C VAL A 85 5.78 -12.19 -2.26
N SER A 86 5.16 -11.66 -3.31
CA SER A 86 5.38 -10.31 -3.77
C SER A 86 4.06 -9.54 -3.80
N GLY A 87 4.07 -8.33 -3.24
CA GLY A 87 2.97 -7.40 -3.28
C GLY A 87 3.41 -6.07 -3.90
N THR A 88 2.55 -5.46 -4.71
CA THR A 88 2.75 -4.10 -5.22
C THR A 88 1.48 -3.30 -5.04
N ASP A 89 1.62 -2.07 -4.58
CA ASP A 89 0.50 -1.16 -4.38
C ASP A 89 0.97 0.30 -4.47
N GLY A 90 0.02 1.22 -4.50
CA GLY A 90 0.22 2.66 -4.38
C GLY A 90 -0.47 3.21 -3.13
N VAL A 91 -0.47 4.54 -2.99
CA VAL A 91 -1.21 5.24 -1.92
C VAL A 91 -2.57 5.72 -2.40
N GLY A 92 -2.71 5.92 -3.71
CA GLY A 92 -3.93 6.42 -4.32
C GLY A 92 -4.19 7.90 -4.01
N THR A 93 -5.47 8.30 -4.04
CA THR A 93 -5.86 9.71 -3.99
C THR A 93 -5.73 10.36 -2.60
N LYS A 94 -5.29 9.65 -1.57
CA LYS A 94 -4.79 10.21 -0.30
C LYS A 94 -3.62 11.16 -0.56
N LEU A 95 -2.78 10.86 -1.56
CA LEU A 95 -1.69 11.73 -1.99
C LEU A 95 -2.14 13.15 -2.26
N ARG A 96 -3.31 13.35 -2.91
CA ARG A 96 -3.80 14.71 -3.19
C ARG A 96 -4.05 15.51 -1.92
N LEU A 97 -4.65 14.89 -0.89
CA LEU A 97 -4.88 15.55 0.39
C LEU A 97 -3.55 15.89 1.10
N ALA A 98 -2.59 14.96 1.07
CA ALA A 98 -1.26 15.15 1.64
C ALA A 98 -0.47 16.25 0.94
N ILE A 99 -0.51 16.31 -0.41
CA ILE A 99 0.13 17.34 -1.24
C ILE A 99 -0.48 18.72 -0.92
N ASP A 100 -1.81 18.81 -0.89
CA ASP A 100 -2.52 20.06 -0.61
C ASP A 100 -2.25 20.59 0.81
N ALA A 101 -2.01 19.69 1.76
CA ALA A 101 -1.67 20.01 3.14
C ALA A 101 -0.16 20.22 3.40
N GLY A 102 0.71 19.86 2.46
CA GLY A 102 2.18 19.89 2.65
C GLY A 102 2.68 18.86 3.67
N LEU A 103 2.00 17.71 3.82
CA LEU A 103 2.31 16.66 4.79
C LEU A 103 2.67 15.36 4.05
N HIS A 104 3.98 15.10 3.90
CA HIS A 104 4.46 14.09 2.96
C HIS A 104 4.97 12.80 3.62
N THR A 105 5.41 12.83 4.88
CA THR A 105 6.02 11.67 5.55
C THR A 105 5.03 10.51 5.73
N GLY A 106 3.77 10.81 6.12
CA GLY A 106 2.75 9.79 6.38
C GLY A 106 2.45 8.90 5.17
N VAL A 107 2.45 9.46 3.97
CA VAL A 107 2.14 8.69 2.74
C VAL A 107 3.25 7.70 2.36
N GLY A 108 4.49 7.93 2.81
CA GLY A 108 5.56 6.93 2.69
C GLY A 108 5.31 5.70 3.56
N ILE A 109 4.79 5.91 4.79
CA ILE A 109 4.36 4.80 5.67
C ILE A 109 3.16 4.07 5.05
N ASP A 110 2.18 4.82 4.51
CA ASP A 110 1.03 4.23 3.81
C ASP A 110 1.47 3.29 2.69
N LEU A 111 2.42 3.71 1.84
CA LEU A 111 2.91 2.91 0.72
C LEU A 111 3.46 1.56 1.19
N VAL A 112 4.30 1.59 2.23
CA VAL A 112 4.88 0.38 2.82
C VAL A 112 3.81 -0.50 3.45
N ALA A 113 2.87 0.10 4.20
CA ALA A 113 1.81 -0.62 4.87
C ALA A 113 0.90 -1.37 3.89
N MET A 114 0.51 -0.72 2.78
CA MET A 114 -0.34 -1.35 1.75
C MET A 114 0.32 -2.60 1.17
N CYS A 115 1.62 -2.53 0.83
CA CYS A 115 2.35 -3.66 0.28
C CYS A 115 2.68 -4.74 1.32
N ALA A 116 3.17 -4.35 2.51
CA ALA A 116 3.64 -5.29 3.52
C ALA A 116 2.49 -6.06 4.19
N ASN A 117 1.35 -5.39 4.40
CA ASN A 117 0.14 -6.05 4.91
C ASN A 117 -0.41 -7.08 3.92
N ASP A 118 -0.32 -6.84 2.61
CA ASP A 118 -0.74 -7.81 1.58
C ASP A 118 0.21 -9.03 1.51
N VAL A 119 1.48 -8.84 1.86
CA VAL A 119 2.46 -9.94 1.93
C VAL A 119 2.22 -10.80 3.18
N ILE A 120 2.01 -10.17 4.35
CA ILE A 120 1.85 -10.92 5.61
C ILE A 120 0.56 -11.75 5.66
N VAL A 121 -0.51 -11.40 4.91
CA VAL A 121 -1.75 -12.19 4.90
C VAL A 121 -1.58 -13.60 4.33
N GLN A 122 -0.50 -13.84 3.58
CA GLN A 122 -0.11 -15.17 3.10
C GLN A 122 0.75 -15.95 4.12
N GLY A 123 1.00 -15.38 5.32
CA GLY A 123 1.92 -15.92 6.31
C GLY A 123 3.40 -15.62 6.01
N ALA A 124 3.68 -14.77 5.04
CA ALA A 124 5.03 -14.46 4.60
C ALA A 124 5.68 -13.37 5.45
N GLU A 125 6.93 -13.59 5.89
CA GLU A 125 7.78 -12.56 6.49
C GLU A 125 8.26 -11.59 5.40
N PRO A 126 7.91 -10.28 5.44
CA PRO A 126 8.47 -9.30 4.51
C PRO A 126 9.99 -9.20 4.68
N LEU A 127 10.72 -9.22 3.57
CA LEU A 127 12.18 -9.19 3.54
C LEU A 127 12.72 -7.83 3.15
N TYR A 128 12.23 -7.29 2.03
CA TYR A 128 12.71 -6.03 1.50
C TYR A 128 11.64 -5.29 0.70
N PHE A 129 11.89 -4.00 0.51
CA PHE A 129 11.03 -3.06 -0.19
C PHE A 129 11.80 -2.30 -1.26
N LEU A 130 11.10 -1.97 -2.34
CA LEU A 130 11.51 -1.06 -3.40
C LEU A 130 10.39 -0.04 -3.62
N ASP A 131 10.75 1.21 -3.90
CA ASP A 131 9.78 2.26 -4.23
C ASP A 131 9.99 2.84 -5.63
N TYR A 132 8.93 3.43 -6.16
CA TYR A 132 8.96 4.27 -7.35
C TYR A 132 8.28 5.60 -7.03
N TYR A 133 9.06 6.67 -7.06
CA TYR A 133 8.61 8.04 -6.88
C TYR A 133 8.61 8.75 -8.24
N ALA A 134 7.44 9.12 -8.74
CA ALA A 134 7.28 9.83 -10.01
C ALA A 134 6.70 11.23 -9.77
N THR A 135 7.30 12.26 -10.35
CA THR A 135 6.87 13.65 -10.15
C THR A 135 7.00 14.47 -11.45
N GLY A 136 6.25 15.57 -11.53
CA GLY A 136 6.40 16.52 -12.65
C GLY A 136 7.70 17.31 -12.60
N LYS A 137 8.14 17.65 -11.36
CA LYS A 137 9.42 18.32 -11.08
C LYS A 137 9.89 17.88 -9.68
N LEU A 138 11.15 17.49 -9.57
CA LEU A 138 11.70 17.05 -8.30
C LEU A 138 11.85 18.23 -7.33
N ASP A 139 11.16 18.12 -6.19
CA ASP A 139 11.42 18.86 -4.97
C ASP A 139 12.14 17.95 -4.00
N GLU A 140 13.41 18.25 -3.69
CA GLU A 140 14.28 17.40 -2.89
C GLU A 140 13.78 17.25 -1.44
N GLU A 141 13.13 18.27 -0.87
CA GLU A 141 12.59 18.21 0.50
C GLU A 141 11.34 17.33 0.57
N VAL A 142 10.42 17.51 -0.38
CA VAL A 142 9.20 16.68 -0.50
C VAL A 142 9.57 15.21 -0.71
N ALA A 143 10.49 14.93 -1.64
CA ALA A 143 10.94 13.58 -1.91
C ALA A 143 11.67 12.96 -0.71
N TYR A 144 12.50 13.74 0.01
CA TYR A 144 13.15 13.30 1.23
C TYR A 144 12.13 12.94 2.32
N ASP A 145 11.10 13.74 2.53
CA ASP A 145 10.03 13.48 3.50
C ASP A 145 9.27 12.19 3.17
N VAL A 146 8.91 11.99 1.89
CA VAL A 146 8.25 10.76 1.43
C VAL A 146 9.15 9.54 1.71
N VAL A 147 10.43 9.59 1.30
CA VAL A 147 11.36 8.46 1.48
C VAL A 147 11.66 8.24 2.98
N SER A 148 11.68 9.30 3.80
CA SER A 148 11.74 9.16 5.26
C SER A 148 10.57 8.35 5.81
N GLY A 149 9.36 8.61 5.30
CA GLY A 149 8.17 7.82 5.63
C GLY A 149 8.29 6.38 5.17
N ILE A 150 8.78 6.13 3.95
CA ILE A 150 9.02 4.77 3.43
C ILE A 150 10.03 4.03 4.32
N ALA A 151 11.16 4.65 4.66
CA ALA A 151 12.15 4.04 5.55
C ALA A 151 11.53 3.74 6.93
N ARG A 152 10.74 4.67 7.48
CA ARG A 152 10.03 4.44 8.75
C ARG A 152 9.04 3.27 8.65
N GLY A 153 8.28 3.17 7.58
CA GLY A 153 7.40 2.03 7.32
C GLY A 153 8.16 0.70 7.24
N CYS A 154 9.32 0.69 6.57
CA CYS A 154 10.20 -0.48 6.51
C CYS A 154 10.73 -0.89 7.89
N GLU A 155 11.15 0.08 8.73
CA GLU A 155 11.54 -0.17 10.13
C GLU A 155 10.38 -0.82 10.92
N LEU A 156 9.16 -0.28 10.79
CA LEU A 156 7.96 -0.80 11.46
C LEU A 156 7.59 -2.21 11.00
N ALA A 157 7.79 -2.51 9.71
CA ALA A 157 7.55 -3.83 9.15
C ALA A 157 8.70 -4.83 9.37
N GLY A 158 9.86 -4.36 9.86
CA GLY A 158 11.05 -5.19 10.06
C GLY A 158 11.70 -5.64 8.75
N MET A 159 11.54 -4.89 7.65
CA MET A 159 12.13 -5.18 6.35
C MET A 159 13.11 -4.09 5.90
N ALA A 160 13.91 -4.37 4.88
CA ALA A 160 14.92 -3.45 4.38
C ALA A 160 14.46 -2.66 3.15
N LEU A 161 14.68 -1.35 3.13
CA LEU A 161 14.63 -0.53 1.92
C LEU A 161 15.94 -0.73 1.14
N ILE A 162 15.91 -1.48 0.03
CA ILE A 162 17.14 -1.87 -0.67
C ILE A 162 17.33 -1.19 -2.03
N GLY A 163 16.35 -0.42 -2.49
CA GLY A 163 16.39 0.27 -3.76
C GLY A 163 15.12 1.05 -4.02
N GLY A 164 15.09 1.71 -5.15
CA GLY A 164 13.96 2.48 -5.64
C GLY A 164 14.34 3.26 -6.88
N GLU A 165 13.39 4.02 -7.40
CA GLU A 165 13.56 4.89 -8.56
C GLU A 165 12.90 6.26 -8.30
N THR A 166 13.58 7.33 -8.68
CA THR A 166 13.03 8.69 -8.67
C THR A 166 13.00 9.21 -10.10
N ALA A 167 11.80 9.46 -10.64
CA ALA A 167 11.60 9.89 -12.02
C ALA A 167 10.99 11.28 -12.09
N GLU A 168 11.69 12.22 -12.75
CA GLU A 168 11.09 13.48 -13.21
C GLU A 168 10.43 13.25 -14.56
N MET A 169 9.11 13.51 -14.63
CA MET A 169 8.30 13.32 -15.82
C MET A 169 7.52 14.61 -16.16
N PRO A 170 8.22 15.66 -16.64
CA PRO A 170 7.60 16.92 -16.98
C PRO A 170 6.54 16.72 -18.06
N GLY A 171 5.34 17.27 -17.82
CA GLY A 171 4.18 17.12 -18.72
C GLY A 171 3.35 15.87 -18.52
N MET A 172 3.80 14.88 -17.74
CA MET A 172 3.00 13.74 -17.27
C MET A 172 2.29 14.08 -15.96
N TYR A 173 3.02 14.71 -15.02
CA TYR A 173 2.49 15.22 -13.75
C TYR A 173 2.57 16.75 -13.74
N ALA A 174 1.72 17.41 -12.95
CA ALA A 174 1.91 18.82 -12.62
C ALA A 174 3.19 19.00 -11.79
N ALA A 175 3.76 20.22 -11.78
CA ALA A 175 5.08 20.45 -11.19
C ALA A 175 5.20 20.02 -9.72
N ASN A 176 4.12 20.13 -8.94
CA ASN A 176 4.12 19.81 -7.51
C ASN A 176 3.42 18.48 -7.20
N ASP A 177 2.97 17.77 -8.23
CA ASP A 177 2.31 16.48 -8.04
C ASP A 177 3.33 15.34 -8.12
N TYR A 178 3.06 14.30 -7.35
CA TYR A 178 3.81 13.05 -7.42
C TYR A 178 2.89 11.85 -7.26
N ASP A 179 3.37 10.71 -7.72
CA ASP A 179 2.75 9.41 -7.51
C ASP A 179 3.76 8.43 -6.95
N LEU A 180 3.26 7.44 -6.22
CA LEU A 180 4.05 6.45 -5.51
C LEU A 180 3.60 5.04 -5.87
N ALA A 181 4.56 4.17 -6.15
CA ALA A 181 4.35 2.74 -6.21
C ALA A 181 5.37 2.02 -5.33
N GLY A 182 4.92 1.02 -4.58
CA GLY A 182 5.75 0.20 -3.73
C GLY A 182 5.79 -1.24 -4.22
N PHE A 183 6.89 -1.92 -3.91
CA PHE A 183 7.08 -3.32 -4.20
C PHE A 183 7.71 -4.01 -3.01
N CYS A 184 6.96 -4.89 -2.36
CA CYS A 184 7.39 -5.68 -1.20
C CYS A 184 7.62 -7.12 -1.60
N VAL A 185 8.70 -7.71 -1.13
CA VAL A 185 8.97 -9.14 -1.27
C VAL A 185 9.15 -9.76 0.10
N GLY A 186 8.43 -10.83 0.34
CA GLY A 186 8.51 -11.66 1.54
C GLY A 186 8.79 -13.12 1.22
N VAL A 187 8.95 -13.92 2.26
CA VAL A 187 9.18 -15.36 2.18
C VAL A 187 8.31 -16.12 3.16
N VAL A 188 7.83 -17.27 2.74
CA VAL A 188 7.06 -18.18 3.59
C VAL A 188 7.53 -19.63 3.31
N GLU A 189 7.49 -20.50 4.33
CA GLU A 189 7.64 -21.95 4.11
C GLU A 189 6.43 -22.47 3.33
N TYR A 190 6.64 -23.29 2.31
CA TYR A 190 5.56 -23.80 1.44
C TYR A 190 4.38 -24.39 2.24
N ASP A 191 4.69 -25.20 3.26
CA ASP A 191 3.69 -25.88 4.08
C ASP A 191 3.03 -24.95 5.14
N ALA A 192 3.48 -23.68 5.25
CA ALA A 192 2.94 -22.66 6.15
C ALA A 192 2.19 -21.52 5.41
N ILE A 193 1.96 -21.67 4.10
CA ILE A 193 1.16 -20.71 3.34
C ILE A 193 -0.26 -20.68 3.90
N ILE A 194 -0.74 -19.47 4.20
CA ILE A 194 -2.11 -19.23 4.66
C ILE A 194 -2.98 -18.94 3.44
N ASP A 195 -3.85 -19.88 3.07
CA ASP A 195 -4.69 -19.82 1.87
C ASP A 195 -6.20 -19.87 2.15
N GLY A 196 -6.59 -19.92 3.44
CA GLY A 196 -8.00 -20.00 3.86
C GLY A 196 -8.62 -21.39 3.77
N SER A 197 -7.94 -22.39 3.18
CA SER A 197 -8.50 -23.75 3.01
C SER A 197 -8.83 -24.46 4.32
N GLY A 198 -8.19 -24.02 5.42
CA GLY A 198 -8.40 -24.51 6.78
C GLY A 198 -9.65 -23.96 7.48
N VAL A 199 -10.30 -22.92 6.93
CA VAL A 199 -11.45 -22.25 7.58
C VAL A 199 -12.67 -23.18 7.62
N ARG A 200 -13.39 -23.20 8.76
CA ARG A 200 -14.56 -24.05 9.00
C ARG A 200 -15.67 -23.25 9.70
N PRO A 201 -16.95 -23.66 9.54
CA PRO A 201 -18.02 -23.14 10.39
C PRO A 201 -17.69 -23.32 11.88
N GLY A 202 -17.91 -22.29 12.68
CA GLY A 202 -17.56 -22.19 14.09
C GLY A 202 -16.25 -21.43 14.35
N ASP A 203 -15.41 -21.20 13.34
CA ASP A 203 -14.22 -20.37 13.48
C ASP A 203 -14.60 -18.92 13.80
N ILE A 204 -13.79 -18.29 14.65
CA ILE A 204 -14.01 -16.91 15.08
C ILE A 204 -13.29 -15.96 14.13
N VAL A 205 -13.97 -14.87 13.80
CA VAL A 205 -13.43 -13.75 13.04
C VAL A 205 -12.95 -12.69 14.01
N LEU A 206 -11.62 -12.55 14.18
CA LEU A 206 -11.01 -11.49 14.96
C LEU A 206 -10.71 -10.30 14.07
N GLY A 207 -11.19 -9.12 14.44
CA GLY A 207 -10.86 -7.85 13.77
C GLY A 207 -9.85 -7.06 14.57
N LEU A 208 -8.78 -6.58 13.93
CA LEU A 208 -7.78 -5.69 14.49
C LEU A 208 -8.10 -4.25 14.09
N ALA A 209 -7.95 -3.31 15.05
CA ALA A 209 -8.25 -1.90 14.83
C ALA A 209 -7.46 -1.31 13.66
N SER A 210 -8.11 -0.50 12.84
CA SER A 210 -7.42 0.42 11.94
C SER A 210 -6.99 1.69 12.68
N SER A 211 -6.02 2.42 12.12
CA SER A 211 -5.60 3.74 12.59
C SER A 211 -6.54 4.87 12.12
N GLY A 212 -7.38 4.59 11.14
CA GLY A 212 -8.28 5.52 10.47
C GLY A 212 -8.81 4.93 9.17
N PRO A 213 -9.07 5.75 8.14
CA PRO A 213 -9.49 5.27 6.81
C PRO A 213 -8.42 4.43 6.09
N HIS A 214 -7.18 4.45 6.56
CA HIS A 214 -5.98 3.92 5.90
C HIS A 214 -5.70 4.64 4.57
N SER A 215 -5.58 3.89 3.45
CA SER A 215 -5.33 4.50 2.14
C SER A 215 -6.48 4.29 1.15
N ASN A 216 -7.69 3.99 1.64
CA ASN A 216 -8.84 3.66 0.81
C ASN A 216 -9.98 4.67 0.96
N GLY A 217 -10.80 4.84 -0.10
CA GLY A 217 -11.97 5.70 -0.07
C GLY A 217 -11.68 7.20 -0.24
N TYR A 218 -10.44 7.62 -0.53
CA TYR A 218 -10.05 9.04 -0.54
C TYR A 218 -10.69 9.85 -1.67
N SER A 219 -11.11 9.24 -2.76
CA SER A 219 -11.92 9.95 -3.77
C SER A 219 -13.26 10.40 -3.19
N LEU A 220 -13.90 9.54 -2.38
CA LEU A 220 -15.14 9.89 -1.66
C LEU A 220 -14.86 10.88 -0.52
N ILE A 221 -13.82 10.68 0.28
CA ILE A 221 -13.41 11.60 1.35
C ILE A 221 -13.23 13.01 0.81
N ARG A 222 -12.48 13.18 -0.26
CA ARG A 222 -12.24 14.49 -0.90
C ARG A 222 -13.54 15.11 -1.43
N ARG A 223 -14.47 14.31 -1.92
CA ARG A 223 -15.79 14.77 -2.32
C ARG A 223 -16.61 15.24 -1.12
N ILE A 224 -16.63 14.47 -0.02
CA ILE A 224 -17.30 14.84 1.23
C ILE A 224 -16.76 16.17 1.76
N LEU A 225 -15.44 16.34 1.80
CA LEU A 225 -14.80 17.59 2.23
C LEU A 225 -15.22 18.78 1.36
N ALA A 226 -15.24 18.60 0.05
CA ALA A 226 -15.65 19.65 -0.89
C ALA A 226 -17.13 20.01 -0.75
N ASP A 227 -18.01 19.05 -0.56
CA ASP A 227 -19.45 19.25 -0.48
C ASP A 227 -19.88 19.79 0.88
N SER A 228 -19.24 19.36 1.98
CA SER A 228 -19.55 19.84 3.33
C SER A 228 -18.97 21.22 3.62
N GLY A 229 -17.88 21.60 2.95
CA GLY A 229 -17.13 22.82 3.26
C GLY A 229 -16.52 22.83 4.66
N THR A 230 -16.38 21.65 5.30
CA THR A 230 -15.85 21.53 6.66
C THR A 230 -14.39 21.93 6.70
N ALA A 231 -14.02 22.74 7.71
CA ALA A 231 -12.65 23.13 7.94
C ALA A 231 -11.81 21.93 8.40
N LEU A 232 -10.60 21.80 7.87
CA LEU A 232 -9.72 20.65 8.16
C LEU A 232 -9.13 20.68 9.58
N ASP A 233 -9.19 21.82 10.26
CA ASP A 233 -8.81 22.01 11.66
C ASP A 233 -9.96 21.68 12.65
N LEU A 234 -11.08 21.13 12.16
CA LEU A 234 -12.16 20.64 13.03
C LEU A 234 -11.57 19.71 14.10
N PRO A 235 -11.80 19.98 15.41
CA PRO A 235 -11.30 19.12 16.47
C PRO A 235 -11.92 17.71 16.40
N MET A 236 -11.06 16.68 16.61
CA MET A 236 -11.39 15.26 16.75
C MET A 236 -10.91 14.76 18.11
N ASP A 237 -11.27 13.54 18.51
CA ASP A 237 -10.85 12.92 19.78
C ASP A 237 -9.33 13.03 20.00
N ASP A 238 -8.54 12.81 18.93
CA ASP A 238 -7.08 12.93 18.91
C ASP A 238 -6.66 13.89 17.78
N GLY A 239 -6.56 15.19 18.08
CA GLY A 239 -6.07 16.19 17.11
C GLY A 239 -7.15 16.81 16.24
N THR A 240 -6.93 16.87 14.93
CA THR A 240 -7.81 17.52 13.95
C THR A 240 -8.33 16.56 12.91
N LEU A 241 -9.38 16.96 12.17
CA LEU A 241 -9.91 16.17 11.05
C LEU A 241 -8.82 15.87 10.00
N LEU A 242 -7.95 16.84 9.70
CA LEU A 242 -6.84 16.63 8.77
C LEU A 242 -5.89 15.55 9.26
N GLU A 243 -5.46 15.62 10.53
CA GLU A 243 -4.57 14.62 11.12
C GLU A 243 -5.21 13.26 11.15
N ALA A 244 -6.47 13.13 11.54
CA ALA A 244 -7.21 11.88 11.53
C ALA A 244 -7.40 11.29 10.12
N LEU A 245 -7.56 12.15 9.10
CA LEU A 245 -7.63 11.72 7.70
C LEU A 245 -6.25 11.35 7.12
N LEU A 246 -5.17 11.97 7.58
CA LEU A 246 -3.81 11.68 7.11
C LEU A 246 -3.06 10.69 8.00
N GLU A 247 -3.70 10.17 9.08
CA GLU A 247 -3.08 9.14 9.91
C GLU A 247 -2.61 7.98 9.02
N PRO A 248 -1.34 7.56 9.14
CA PRO A 248 -0.81 6.49 8.31
C PRO A 248 -1.52 5.16 8.52
N THR A 249 -1.60 4.39 7.45
CA THR A 249 -2.08 3.00 7.46
C THR A 249 -1.28 2.18 8.47
N ARG A 250 -1.97 1.46 9.34
CA ARG A 250 -1.33 0.61 10.36
C ARG A 250 -0.58 -0.55 9.71
N ILE A 251 0.66 -0.78 10.14
CA ILE A 251 1.47 -1.93 9.75
C ILE A 251 1.27 -3.04 10.77
N TYR A 252 0.67 -4.15 10.36
CA TYR A 252 0.32 -5.28 11.23
C TYR A 252 1.39 -6.38 11.25
N VAL A 253 2.45 -6.26 10.46
CA VAL A 253 3.46 -7.31 10.25
C VAL A 253 4.02 -7.87 11.55
N PRO A 254 4.53 -7.07 12.52
CA PRO A 254 5.10 -7.63 13.75
C PRO A 254 4.06 -8.38 14.58
N SER A 255 2.85 -7.85 14.67
CA SER A 255 1.77 -8.44 15.47
C SER A 255 1.30 -9.76 14.88
N ILE A 256 1.14 -9.83 13.56
CA ILE A 256 0.75 -11.06 12.87
C ILE A 256 1.85 -12.11 12.96
N LEU A 257 3.12 -11.75 12.69
CA LEU A 257 4.24 -12.68 12.85
C LEU A 257 4.33 -13.25 14.29
N ALA A 258 4.07 -12.43 15.32
CA ALA A 258 4.03 -12.91 16.69
C ALA A 258 2.90 -13.91 16.93
N VAL A 259 1.71 -13.67 16.40
CA VAL A 259 0.57 -14.61 16.49
C VAL A 259 0.89 -15.93 15.81
N LEU A 260 1.46 -15.88 14.60
CA LEU A 260 1.78 -17.05 13.77
C LEU A 260 2.83 -17.98 14.41
N GLN A 261 3.63 -17.50 15.39
CA GLN A 261 4.57 -18.35 16.11
C GLN A 261 3.91 -19.36 17.01
N SER A 262 2.67 -19.14 17.46
CA SER A 262 2.05 -19.93 18.52
C SER A 262 0.58 -20.28 18.26
N VAL A 263 -0.07 -19.60 17.33
CA VAL A 263 -1.50 -19.77 17.03
C VAL A 263 -1.68 -20.20 15.59
N PRO A 264 -2.39 -21.31 15.33
CA PRO A 264 -2.77 -21.70 13.98
C PRO A 264 -3.80 -20.71 13.42
N VAL A 265 -3.39 -19.82 12.54
CA VAL A 265 -4.27 -18.90 11.82
C VAL A 265 -4.67 -19.53 10.49
N LYS A 266 -5.98 -19.65 10.23
CA LYS A 266 -6.52 -20.36 9.07
C LYS A 266 -6.68 -19.44 7.86
N ALA A 267 -6.98 -18.16 8.11
CA ALA A 267 -7.06 -17.12 7.06
C ALA A 267 -6.75 -15.75 7.64
N ILE A 268 -6.21 -14.87 6.81
CA ILE A 268 -5.96 -13.47 7.16
C ILE A 268 -6.46 -12.62 5.98
N ALA A 269 -7.17 -11.53 6.28
CA ALA A 269 -7.60 -10.57 5.28
C ALA A 269 -7.16 -9.15 5.65
N HIS A 270 -6.45 -8.47 4.75
CA HIS A 270 -6.18 -7.04 4.82
C HIS A 270 -7.41 -6.29 4.31
N ILE A 271 -7.93 -5.36 5.11
CA ILE A 271 -9.18 -4.66 4.79
C ILE A 271 -8.86 -3.36 4.07
N THR A 272 -8.99 -3.40 2.75
CA THR A 272 -8.72 -2.31 1.81
C THR A 272 -10.00 -1.87 1.09
N GLY A 273 -9.92 -1.39 -0.15
CA GLY A 273 -11.10 -1.11 -0.99
C GLY A 273 -11.99 -2.36 -1.12
N GLY A 274 -13.30 -2.18 -1.00
CA GLY A 274 -14.25 -3.27 -0.83
C GLY A 274 -14.66 -3.52 0.63
N GLY A 275 -13.92 -2.96 1.61
CA GLY A 275 -14.19 -3.07 3.04
C GLY A 275 -14.24 -4.51 3.53
N LEU A 276 -14.87 -4.75 4.68
CA LEU A 276 -15.08 -6.09 5.23
C LEU A 276 -15.88 -6.99 4.26
N SER A 277 -16.83 -6.37 3.56
CA SER A 277 -17.80 -7.08 2.69
C SER A 277 -17.14 -7.83 1.53
N GLU A 278 -16.07 -7.29 0.93
CA GLU A 278 -15.44 -7.86 -0.26
C GLU A 278 -14.06 -8.49 0.03
N ASN A 279 -13.37 -8.08 1.12
CA ASN A 279 -12.05 -8.62 1.41
C ASN A 279 -12.11 -9.93 2.21
N ILE A 280 -13.03 -10.08 3.19
CA ILE A 280 -13.18 -11.34 3.94
C ILE A 280 -13.52 -12.51 3.01
N PRO A 281 -14.48 -12.41 2.07
CA PRO A 281 -14.82 -13.52 1.17
C PRO A 281 -13.65 -14.06 0.34
N ARG A 282 -12.64 -13.23 0.04
CA ARG A 282 -11.47 -13.64 -0.77
C ARG A 282 -10.63 -14.74 -0.14
N VAL A 283 -10.72 -14.88 1.18
CA VAL A 283 -9.95 -15.84 1.97
C VAL A 283 -10.81 -16.94 2.60
N LEU A 284 -12.08 -17.03 2.22
CA LEU A 284 -13.00 -18.04 2.71
C LEU A 284 -13.21 -19.16 1.69
N PRO A 285 -13.35 -20.43 2.11
CA PRO A 285 -13.69 -21.52 1.21
C PRO A 285 -15.17 -21.47 0.76
N ALA A 286 -15.45 -22.06 -0.39
CA ALA A 286 -16.81 -22.22 -0.89
C ALA A 286 -17.73 -22.87 0.16
N GLY A 287 -19.02 -22.51 0.16
CA GLY A 287 -20.01 -23.03 1.11
C GLY A 287 -19.89 -22.43 2.51
N THR A 288 -19.15 -21.33 2.68
CA THR A 288 -19.05 -20.60 3.94
C THR A 288 -19.45 -19.14 3.80
N ARG A 289 -19.79 -18.50 4.93
CA ARG A 289 -20.00 -17.07 5.05
C ARG A 289 -19.49 -16.57 6.40
N ALA A 290 -19.09 -15.30 6.48
CA ALA A 290 -18.83 -14.64 7.73
C ALA A 290 -20.07 -13.89 8.19
N ARG A 291 -20.57 -14.18 9.41
CA ARG A 291 -21.59 -13.37 10.07
C ARG A 291 -20.91 -12.42 11.05
N LEU A 292 -21.01 -11.13 10.76
CA LEU A 292 -20.37 -10.08 11.55
C LEU A 292 -21.41 -9.35 12.40
N ASP A 293 -21.03 -9.01 13.63
CA ASP A 293 -21.79 -8.13 14.51
C ASP A 293 -21.21 -6.72 14.48
N ASN A 294 -21.90 -5.78 13.82
CA ASN A 294 -21.47 -4.40 13.67
C ASN A 294 -21.32 -3.64 15.01
N SER A 295 -21.90 -4.15 16.11
CA SER A 295 -21.82 -3.56 17.44
C SER A 295 -20.60 -4.04 18.25
N ALA A 296 -19.88 -5.06 17.75
CA ALA A 296 -18.79 -5.69 18.45
C ALA A 296 -17.55 -4.81 18.62
N TRP A 297 -17.41 -3.74 17.85
CA TRP A 297 -16.26 -2.83 17.95
C TRP A 297 -16.69 -1.36 17.79
N PRO A 298 -15.96 -0.43 18.42
CA PRO A 298 -16.24 1.00 18.27
C PRO A 298 -15.78 1.49 16.89
N ARG A 299 -16.64 2.23 16.19
CA ARG A 299 -16.23 2.92 14.96
C ARG A 299 -15.43 4.16 15.34
N PRO A 300 -14.21 4.40 14.80
CA PRO A 300 -13.43 5.62 15.02
C PRO A 300 -14.21 6.88 14.68
N GLU A 301 -13.95 7.98 15.39
CA GLU A 301 -14.67 9.26 15.22
C GLU A 301 -14.63 9.75 13.78
N VAL A 302 -13.45 9.74 13.15
CA VAL A 302 -13.31 10.18 11.76
C VAL A 302 -14.19 9.38 10.79
N LEU A 303 -14.38 8.08 11.03
CA LEU A 303 -15.26 7.24 10.20
C LEU A 303 -16.74 7.47 10.51
N ARG A 304 -17.11 7.84 11.75
CA ARG A 304 -18.46 8.30 12.08
C ARG A 304 -18.77 9.62 11.38
N TRP A 305 -17.83 10.57 11.47
CA TRP A 305 -17.95 11.86 10.80
C TRP A 305 -18.10 11.70 9.28
N LEU A 306 -17.28 10.83 8.66
CA LEU A 306 -17.39 10.53 7.24
C LEU A 306 -18.76 9.93 6.88
N GLN A 307 -19.28 9.01 7.68
CA GLN A 307 -20.59 8.41 7.44
C GLN A 307 -21.72 9.44 7.50
N GLU A 308 -21.72 10.29 8.52
CA GLU A 308 -22.73 11.32 8.74
C GLU A 308 -22.75 12.38 7.63
N ASN A 309 -21.58 12.65 7.02
CA ASN A 309 -21.42 13.69 5.99
C ASN A 309 -21.37 13.13 4.57
N SER A 310 -21.34 11.80 4.37
CA SER A 310 -21.17 11.21 3.05
C SER A 310 -22.44 11.18 2.20
N GLY A 311 -23.62 11.13 2.84
CA GLY A 311 -24.89 10.91 2.16
C GLY A 311 -25.04 9.54 1.49
N VAL A 312 -24.07 8.61 1.63
CA VAL A 312 -24.16 7.24 1.13
C VAL A 312 -24.85 6.34 2.15
N ASP A 313 -25.51 5.27 1.68
CA ASP A 313 -26.11 4.31 2.58
C ASP A 313 -25.05 3.43 3.29
N ASP A 314 -25.47 2.73 4.33
CA ASP A 314 -24.61 1.90 5.14
C ASP A 314 -23.90 0.78 4.36
N ALA A 315 -24.55 0.22 3.33
CA ALA A 315 -23.98 -0.85 2.54
C ALA A 315 -22.80 -0.33 1.69
N GLU A 316 -22.99 0.82 1.03
CA GLU A 316 -21.95 1.47 0.24
C GLU A 316 -20.83 1.99 1.15
N PHE A 317 -21.15 2.51 2.34
CA PHE A 317 -20.13 2.93 3.31
C PHE A 317 -19.24 1.75 3.74
N ARG A 318 -19.84 0.59 4.08
CA ARG A 318 -19.11 -0.63 4.44
C ARG A 318 -18.32 -1.24 3.30
N ARG A 319 -18.70 -0.96 2.06
CA ARG A 319 -17.97 -1.37 0.86
C ARG A 319 -16.80 -0.43 0.55
N THR A 320 -16.93 0.85 0.89
CA THR A 320 -15.88 1.86 0.63
C THR A 320 -14.80 1.87 1.70
N PHE A 321 -15.19 1.74 2.98
CA PHE A 321 -14.31 1.94 4.12
C PHE A 321 -14.14 0.67 4.98
N ASN A 322 -13.03 0.63 5.71
CA ASN A 322 -12.69 -0.43 6.65
C ASN A 322 -13.57 -0.47 7.93
N CYS A 323 -14.37 0.57 8.17
CA CYS A 323 -15.25 0.75 9.34
C CYS A 323 -14.55 0.61 10.71
N GLY A 324 -13.23 0.82 10.77
CA GLY A 324 -12.43 0.72 11.99
C GLY A 324 -11.68 -0.60 12.18
N ILE A 325 -11.79 -1.52 11.22
CA ILE A 325 -11.06 -2.81 11.20
C ILE A 325 -10.14 -2.83 9.98
N GLY A 326 -8.82 -2.90 10.21
CA GLY A 326 -7.85 -2.89 9.13
C GLY A 326 -7.28 -4.29 8.79
N MET A 327 -7.37 -5.25 9.70
CA MET A 327 -6.92 -6.62 9.51
C MET A 327 -7.89 -7.58 10.17
N VAL A 328 -8.10 -8.74 9.55
CA VAL A 328 -8.97 -9.80 10.08
C VAL A 328 -8.21 -11.11 10.12
N LEU A 329 -8.37 -11.88 11.23
CA LEU A 329 -7.87 -13.25 11.38
C LEU A 329 -9.06 -14.21 11.54
N CYS A 330 -9.03 -15.34 10.85
CA CYS A 330 -9.93 -16.47 11.11
C CYS A 330 -9.18 -17.56 11.86
N ILE A 331 -9.61 -17.85 13.07
CA ILE A 331 -8.97 -18.82 13.99
C ILE A 331 -10.00 -19.72 14.66
N ASP A 332 -9.54 -20.83 15.20
CA ASP A 332 -10.38 -21.70 16.03
C ASP A 332 -10.81 -20.98 17.32
N GLU A 333 -12.01 -21.26 17.83
CA GLU A 333 -12.54 -20.64 19.05
C GLU A 333 -11.62 -20.85 20.26
N GLN A 334 -11.02 -22.04 20.37
CA GLN A 334 -10.10 -22.37 21.47
C GLN A 334 -8.82 -21.51 21.48
N ASP A 335 -8.41 -20.97 20.34
CA ASP A 335 -7.17 -20.20 20.18
C ASP A 335 -7.38 -18.68 20.39
N VAL A 336 -8.62 -18.22 20.52
CA VAL A 336 -8.96 -16.79 20.69
C VAL A 336 -8.25 -16.15 21.88
N SER A 337 -8.20 -16.84 23.02
CA SER A 337 -7.55 -16.32 24.22
C SER A 337 -6.05 -16.13 24.01
N ALA A 338 -5.37 -17.15 23.45
CA ALA A 338 -3.94 -17.12 23.19
C ALA A 338 -3.57 -16.03 22.17
N ALA A 339 -4.31 -15.94 21.07
CA ALA A 339 -4.15 -14.88 20.06
C ALA A 339 -4.35 -13.51 20.71
N GLY A 340 -5.37 -13.35 21.53
CA GLY A 340 -5.67 -12.10 22.21
C GLY A 340 -4.58 -11.64 23.17
N ASP A 341 -3.95 -12.55 23.90
CA ASP A 341 -2.85 -12.23 24.80
C ASP A 341 -1.62 -11.76 24.04
N ILE A 342 -1.30 -12.41 22.93
CA ILE A 342 -0.20 -11.99 22.03
C ILE A 342 -0.49 -10.63 21.43
N LEU A 343 -1.69 -10.41 20.88
CA LEU A 343 -2.08 -9.14 20.27
C LEU A 343 -2.01 -7.97 21.27
N ARG A 344 -2.46 -8.18 22.52
CA ARG A 344 -2.34 -7.16 23.59
C ARG A 344 -0.88 -6.84 23.91
N GLN A 345 0.01 -7.83 23.95
CA GLN A 345 1.45 -7.63 24.16
C GLN A 345 2.08 -6.83 23.02
N GLN A 346 1.57 -6.98 21.80
CA GLN A 346 1.98 -6.18 20.63
C GLN A 346 1.31 -4.79 20.58
N GLY A 347 0.45 -4.44 21.56
CA GLY A 347 -0.25 -3.16 21.61
C GLY A 347 -1.44 -3.05 20.65
N GLU A 348 -1.95 -4.19 20.15
CA GLU A 348 -3.11 -4.19 19.27
C GLU A 348 -4.43 -4.07 20.03
N LYS A 349 -5.35 -3.26 19.49
CA LYS A 349 -6.77 -3.31 19.84
C LYS A 349 -7.45 -4.27 18.88
N PHE A 350 -8.22 -5.22 19.43
CA PHE A 350 -8.90 -6.23 18.62
C PHE A 350 -10.20 -6.66 19.28
N TRP A 351 -11.08 -7.24 18.48
CA TRP A 351 -12.38 -7.75 18.93
C TRP A 351 -12.74 -9.02 18.16
N PRO A 352 -13.44 -9.99 18.82
CA PRO A 352 -14.21 -10.99 18.09
C PRO A 352 -15.38 -10.29 17.40
N ILE A 353 -15.30 -10.12 16.10
CA ILE A 353 -16.27 -9.34 15.30
C ILE A 353 -17.32 -10.22 14.63
N GLY A 354 -17.15 -11.54 14.69
CA GLY A 354 -18.09 -12.46 14.07
C GLY A 354 -17.63 -13.91 14.11
N VAL A 355 -18.39 -14.73 13.39
CA VAL A 355 -18.17 -16.18 13.29
C VAL A 355 -18.38 -16.65 11.86
N ILE A 356 -17.64 -17.68 11.47
CA ILE A 356 -17.83 -18.37 10.19
C ILE A 356 -19.01 -19.32 10.31
N GLU A 357 -19.93 -19.26 9.36
CA GLU A 357 -21.11 -20.13 9.27
C GLU A 357 -21.09 -20.91 7.96
N LYS A 358 -21.83 -22.02 7.95
CA LYS A 358 -22.16 -22.73 6.69
C LYS A 358 -23.05 -21.85 5.81
N SER A 359 -22.84 -21.88 4.51
CA SER A 359 -23.66 -21.23 3.51
C SER A 359 -24.12 -22.23 2.46
N ASP A 360 -25.35 -22.06 1.96
CA ASP A 360 -25.85 -22.82 0.80
C ASP A 360 -25.35 -22.22 -0.53
N SER A 361 -24.72 -21.05 -0.48
CA SER A 361 -24.06 -20.43 -1.63
C SER A 361 -22.66 -20.99 -1.82
N ASP A 362 -22.32 -21.34 -3.06
CA ASP A 362 -20.96 -21.70 -3.44
C ASP A 362 -20.00 -20.49 -3.35
N SER A 363 -20.54 -19.27 -3.43
CA SER A 363 -19.73 -18.04 -3.31
C SER A 363 -19.69 -17.57 -1.86
N PRO A 364 -18.49 -17.48 -1.24
CA PRO A 364 -18.32 -16.90 0.09
C PRO A 364 -18.83 -15.46 0.14
N HIS A 365 -19.42 -15.06 1.26
CA HIS A 365 -19.92 -13.68 1.45
C HIS A 365 -19.98 -13.30 2.94
N VAL A 366 -20.22 -12.02 3.18
CA VAL A 366 -20.42 -11.46 4.51
C VAL A 366 -21.90 -11.12 4.71
N ILE A 367 -22.41 -11.43 5.89
CA ILE A 367 -23.70 -10.92 6.37
C ILE A 367 -23.48 -10.14 7.67
N TYR A 368 -24.29 -9.14 7.90
CA TYR A 368 -24.23 -8.31 9.10
C TYR A 368 -25.46 -8.57 9.98
N ALA A 369 -25.21 -8.76 11.29
CA ALA A 369 -26.22 -8.97 12.32
C ALA A 369 -26.53 -7.68 13.06
#